data_9aab80066ec92323553068cfca803eb0
#
_entry.id   9aab80066ec92323553068cfca803eb0
#
_cell.length_a   1.000
_cell.length_b   1.000
_cell.length_c   1.000
_cell.angle_alpha   90.00
_cell.angle_beta   90.00
_cell.angle_gamma   90.00
#
_symmetry.space_group_name_H-M   'P 1'
#
loop_
_entity.id
_entity.type
_entity.pdbx_description
1 polymer ?
#
loop_
_entity_poly.entity_id
_entity_poly.type
_entity_poly.pdbx_seq_one_letter_code
_entity_poly.pdbx_strand_id
1 'polypeptide(L)'
;MTKFIVLIYNGKKNEKRWWVFLAKGTPVLIYLKTQRNQDGKISDYAKKFQGQLFQIGPSLYLRYLEEENRATVTFKISENGIIQLTRKQADVQMKLYFGNNQRIAALYRTSVGDIPIETITPVLNVTIRDNPLSGVIKIDYLLYNGEELLGDYKLRLQFTA
;
A
#
# COMPACT_ATOMS: atom_id res chain seq x y z
N MET A 1 -17.26 18.64 -13.36
CA MET A 1 -18.07 17.79 -12.47
C MET A 1 -17.28 16.52 -12.15
N THR A 2 -16.83 16.40 -10.93
CA THR A 2 -15.92 15.34 -10.50
C THR A 2 -16.76 14.18 -9.96
N LYS A 3 -16.68 13.01 -10.57
CA LYS A 3 -17.38 11.81 -10.11
C LYS A 3 -16.37 10.78 -9.63
N PHE A 4 -16.60 10.21 -8.46
CA PHE A 4 -15.66 9.41 -7.71
C PHE A 4 -16.00 7.92 -7.70
N ILE A 5 -14.98 7.07 -7.59
CA ILE A 5 -15.12 5.63 -7.49
C ILE A 5 -15.13 5.25 -6.01
N VAL A 6 -16.14 4.48 -5.62
CA VAL A 6 -16.10 3.72 -4.39
C VAL A 6 -15.67 2.31 -4.76
N LEU A 7 -14.42 1.97 -4.48
CA LEU A 7 -13.95 0.60 -4.56
C LEU A 7 -14.06 -0.02 -3.16
N ILE A 8 -15.14 -0.73 -2.93
CA ILE A 8 -15.25 -1.58 -1.74
C ILE A 8 -14.69 -2.93 -2.13
N TYR A 9 -13.44 -3.19 -1.75
CA TYR A 9 -12.83 -4.50 -1.89
C TYR A 9 -13.10 -5.35 -0.64
N ASN A 10 -14.30 -5.88 -0.54
CA ASN A 10 -14.64 -6.96 0.37
C ASN A 10 -14.93 -8.22 -0.43
N GLY A 11 -13.95 -8.76 -1.16
CA GLY A 11 -14.05 -10.08 -1.78
C GLY A 11 -15.30 -10.40 -2.60
N LYS A 12 -16.18 -9.43 -2.83
CA LYS A 12 -17.37 -9.55 -3.67
C LYS A 12 -17.35 -8.50 -4.75
N LYS A 13 -17.35 -8.97 -5.99
CA LYS A 13 -17.66 -8.15 -7.16
C LYS A 13 -18.92 -7.34 -6.87
N ASN A 14 -18.81 -6.04 -6.87
CA ASN A 14 -19.96 -5.26 -7.30
C ASN A 14 -19.59 -3.85 -7.74
N GLU A 15 -20.03 -3.63 -8.92
CA GLU A 15 -20.50 -2.42 -9.58
C GLU A 15 -19.47 -1.34 -9.88
N LYS A 16 -19.08 -1.43 -11.16
CA LYS A 16 -18.61 -0.31 -11.96
C LYS A 16 -19.52 0.88 -11.77
N ARG A 17 -19.01 1.94 -11.16
CA ARG A 17 -19.54 3.27 -11.44
C ARG A 17 -18.58 4.35 -10.99
N TRP A 18 -18.23 5.19 -11.97
CA TRP A 18 -17.74 6.55 -11.89
C TRP A 18 -16.23 6.73 -11.88
N TRP A 19 -15.76 7.06 -13.04
CA TRP A 19 -14.37 7.41 -13.29
C TRP A 19 -14.15 8.89 -12.98
N VAL A 20 -13.18 9.18 -12.14
CA VAL A 20 -12.63 10.51 -12.01
C VAL A 20 -11.19 10.46 -12.50
N PHE A 21 -10.94 11.25 -13.51
CA PHE A 21 -9.58 11.50 -13.94
C PHE A 21 -8.90 12.42 -12.93
N LEU A 22 -8.19 11.87 -11.99
CA LEU A 22 -7.28 12.61 -11.14
C LEU A 22 -5.94 12.78 -11.89
N ALA A 23 -5.98 13.46 -13.05
CA ALA A 23 -4.81 13.58 -13.93
C ALA A 23 -3.63 14.33 -13.29
N LYS A 24 -3.86 15.10 -12.23
CA LYS A 24 -2.84 15.90 -11.54
C LYS A 24 -2.63 15.53 -10.08
N GLY A 25 -3.31 14.50 -9.60
CA GLY A 25 -3.29 14.13 -8.20
C GLY A 25 -4.14 15.05 -7.31
N THR A 26 -4.80 14.46 -6.34
CA THR A 26 -5.51 15.15 -5.28
C THR A 26 -4.62 15.14 -4.03
N PRO A 27 -4.31 16.30 -3.44
CA PRO A 27 -3.60 16.34 -2.17
C PRO A 27 -4.41 15.63 -1.09
N VAL A 28 -3.75 14.78 -0.31
CA VAL A 28 -4.36 14.03 0.79
C VAL A 28 -3.46 14.07 2.01
N LEU A 29 -4.08 14.05 3.18
CA LEU A 29 -3.39 13.79 4.43
C LEU A 29 -3.42 12.29 4.70
N ILE A 30 -2.26 11.70 4.92
CA ILE A 30 -2.08 10.27 5.17
C ILE A 30 -1.73 10.07 6.64
N TYR A 31 -2.41 9.13 7.28
CA TYR A 31 -2.06 8.65 8.60
C TYR A 31 -1.71 7.17 8.50
N LEU A 32 -0.44 6.86 8.75
CA LEU A 32 0.12 5.52 8.67
C LEU A 32 0.43 4.99 10.05
N LYS A 33 -0.05 3.79 10.35
CA LYS A 33 0.36 2.98 11.49
C LYS A 33 0.88 1.64 11.00
N THR A 34 2.03 1.24 11.50
CA THR A 34 2.55 -0.11 11.30
C THR A 34 2.94 -0.73 12.62
N GLN A 35 2.65 -2.01 12.75
CA GLN A 35 3.16 -2.85 13.82
C GLN A 35 3.97 -3.97 13.20
N ARG A 36 5.15 -4.20 13.73
CA ARG A 36 6.03 -5.29 13.31
C ARG A 36 6.31 -6.19 14.48
N ASN A 37 6.12 -7.48 14.28
CA ASN A 37 6.59 -8.51 15.22
C ASN A 37 7.70 -9.31 14.55
N GLN A 38 8.89 -9.25 15.14
CA GLN A 38 10.05 -10.00 14.70
C GLN A 38 10.72 -10.62 15.91
N ASP A 39 10.84 -11.95 15.92
CA ASP A 39 11.46 -12.72 17.00
C ASP A 39 10.85 -12.41 18.39
N GLY A 40 9.53 -12.21 18.44
CA GLY A 40 8.81 -11.89 19.66
C GLY A 40 8.92 -10.42 20.10
N LYS A 41 9.67 -9.59 19.38
CA LYS A 41 9.75 -8.15 19.61
C LYS A 41 8.72 -7.41 18.78
N ILE A 42 7.89 -6.62 19.42
CA ILE A 42 6.89 -5.79 18.79
C ILE A 42 7.41 -4.35 18.70
N SER A 43 7.38 -3.80 17.50
CA SER A 43 7.71 -2.40 17.22
C SER A 43 6.51 -1.71 16.60
N ASP A 44 6.14 -0.56 17.12
CA ASP A 44 5.06 0.26 16.61
C ASP A 44 5.63 1.52 15.95
N TYR A 45 5.00 1.93 14.87
CA TYR A 45 5.32 3.16 14.16
C TYR A 45 4.02 3.84 13.75
N ALA A 46 3.94 5.16 13.97
CA ALA A 46 2.82 5.96 13.53
C ALA A 46 3.31 7.32 13.06
N LYS A 47 2.86 7.74 11.88
CA LYS A 47 3.24 9.02 11.30
C LYS A 47 2.19 9.55 10.35
N LYS A 48 2.14 10.88 10.23
CA LYS A 48 1.33 11.61 9.25
C LYS A 48 2.21 12.08 8.11
N PHE A 49 1.69 11.99 6.89
CA PHE A 49 2.35 12.48 5.69
C PHE A 49 1.37 13.29 4.86
N GLN A 50 1.90 14.27 4.15
CA GLN A 50 1.20 14.87 3.03
C GLN A 50 1.52 14.07 1.77
N GLY A 51 0.49 13.68 1.05
CA GLY A 51 0.65 12.89 -0.14
C GLY A 51 -0.30 13.28 -1.24
N GLN A 52 -0.33 12.48 -2.28
CA GLN A 52 -1.19 12.66 -3.43
C GLN A 52 -1.86 11.36 -3.81
N LEU A 53 -3.15 11.44 -4.12
CA LEU A 53 -3.90 10.35 -4.72
C LEU A 53 -4.14 10.67 -6.19
N PHE A 54 -3.82 9.75 -7.08
CA PHE A 54 -4.05 9.92 -8.50
C PHE A 54 -4.42 8.59 -9.18
N GLN A 55 -5.00 8.68 -10.34
CA GLN A 55 -5.46 7.53 -11.11
C GLN A 55 -4.75 7.48 -12.45
N ILE A 56 -4.23 6.30 -12.80
CA ILE A 56 -3.69 6.00 -14.12
C ILE A 56 -4.39 4.73 -14.61
N GLY A 57 -5.17 4.86 -15.68
CA GLY A 57 -6.00 3.78 -16.16
C GLY A 57 -6.96 3.28 -15.07
N PRO A 58 -7.06 1.95 -14.84
CA PRO A 58 -7.94 1.39 -13.81
C PRO A 58 -7.31 1.36 -12.41
N SER A 59 -6.09 1.84 -12.24
CA SER A 59 -5.35 1.76 -10.98
C SER A 59 -5.32 3.08 -10.23
N LEU A 60 -5.43 3.01 -8.91
CA LEU A 60 -5.23 4.15 -8.02
C LEU A 60 -3.82 4.11 -7.44
N TYR A 61 -3.23 5.28 -7.30
CA TYR A 61 -1.90 5.46 -6.74
C TYR A 61 -1.96 6.45 -5.58
N LEU A 62 -1.41 6.04 -4.46
CA LEU A 62 -1.22 6.90 -3.30
C LEU A 62 0.28 7.05 -3.08
N ARG A 63 0.79 8.27 -3.15
CA ARG A 63 2.24 8.55 -3.07
C ARG A 63 2.53 9.58 -2.00
N TYR A 64 3.59 9.35 -1.24
CA TYR A 64 4.13 10.31 -0.30
C TYR A 64 5.65 10.20 -0.18
N LEU A 65 6.27 11.24 0.40
CA LEU A 65 7.68 11.31 0.66
C LEU A 65 7.94 11.15 2.17
N GLU A 66 8.79 10.20 2.52
CA GLU A 66 9.41 10.12 3.85
C GLU A 66 10.61 11.06 3.88
N GLU A 67 10.43 12.28 4.37
CA GLU A 67 11.45 13.33 4.29
C GLU A 67 12.73 12.96 5.04
N GLU A 68 12.61 12.35 6.21
CA GLU A 68 13.75 11.94 7.05
C GLU A 68 14.70 10.99 6.32
N ASN A 69 14.12 10.07 5.55
CA ASN A 69 14.86 9.02 4.83
C ASN A 69 15.06 9.35 3.34
N ARG A 70 14.44 10.45 2.87
CA ARG A 70 14.36 10.78 1.44
C ARG A 70 13.86 9.62 0.59
N ALA A 71 12.88 8.90 1.12
CA ALA A 71 12.28 7.75 0.45
C ALA A 71 10.93 8.12 -0.14
N THR A 72 10.70 7.73 -1.38
CA THR A 72 9.40 7.84 -2.02
C THR A 72 8.63 6.54 -1.83
N VAL A 73 7.42 6.64 -1.29
CA VAL A 73 6.52 5.51 -1.07
C VAL A 73 5.31 5.64 -1.97
N THR A 74 4.97 4.55 -2.65
CA THR A 74 3.81 4.49 -3.54
C THR A 74 3.03 3.21 -3.28
N PHE A 75 1.73 3.36 -3.00
CA PHE A 75 0.77 2.27 -3.01
C PHE A 75 0.01 2.30 -4.33
N LYS A 76 0.10 1.23 -5.11
CA LYS A 76 -0.72 1.04 -6.30
C LYS A 76 -1.84 0.06 -5.97
N ILE A 77 -3.07 0.51 -6.07
CA ILE A 77 -4.27 -0.31 -5.87
C ILE A 77 -4.78 -0.69 -7.25
N SER A 78 -4.63 -1.96 -7.60
CA SER A 78 -5.01 -2.47 -8.92
C SER A 78 -6.48 -2.92 -8.93
N GLU A 79 -7.07 -2.93 -10.12
CA GLU A 79 -8.45 -3.36 -10.33
C GLU A 79 -8.70 -4.80 -9.89
N ASN A 80 -7.69 -5.67 -9.98
CA ASN A 80 -7.77 -7.07 -9.56
C ASN A 80 -7.64 -7.29 -8.05
N GLY A 81 -7.53 -6.21 -7.26
CA GLY A 81 -7.41 -6.29 -5.80
C GLY A 81 -5.99 -6.44 -5.27
N ILE A 82 -5.00 -6.58 -6.14
CA ILE A 82 -3.59 -6.61 -5.72
C ILE A 82 -3.14 -5.19 -5.36
N ILE A 83 -2.49 -5.05 -4.21
CA ILE A 83 -1.82 -3.82 -3.82
C ILE A 83 -0.31 -4.01 -4.00
N GLN A 84 0.31 -3.09 -4.69
CA GLN A 84 1.77 -3.00 -4.79
C GLN A 84 2.26 -1.84 -3.95
N LEU A 85 3.15 -2.13 -3.01
CA LEU A 85 3.87 -1.13 -2.23
C LEU A 85 5.28 -1.01 -2.78
N THR A 86 5.64 0.17 -3.25
CA THR A 86 7.01 0.47 -3.69
C THR A 86 7.62 1.51 -2.78
N ARG A 87 8.80 1.23 -2.25
CA ARG A 87 9.60 2.19 -1.49
C ARG A 87 10.97 2.32 -2.14
N LYS A 88 11.31 3.54 -2.54
CA LYS A 88 12.60 3.87 -3.15
C LYS A 88 13.36 4.84 -2.30
N GLN A 89 14.60 4.50 -1.99
CA GLN A 89 15.53 5.34 -1.26
C GLN A 89 16.94 5.15 -1.83
N ALA A 90 17.51 6.18 -2.49
CA ALA A 90 18.80 6.07 -3.16
C ALA A 90 18.88 4.81 -4.05
N ASP A 91 19.84 3.92 -3.77
CA ASP A 91 20.07 2.68 -4.53
C ASP A 91 19.19 1.51 -4.06
N VAL A 92 18.38 1.72 -3.02
CA VAL A 92 17.54 0.67 -2.41
C VAL A 92 16.12 0.80 -2.92
N GLN A 93 15.57 -0.29 -3.40
CA GLN A 93 14.19 -0.37 -3.84
C GLN A 93 13.53 -1.63 -3.28
N MET A 94 12.41 -1.44 -2.62
CA MET A 94 11.56 -2.54 -2.16
C MET A 94 10.23 -2.49 -2.90
N LYS A 95 9.80 -3.64 -3.43
CA LYS A 95 8.47 -3.83 -4.00
C LYS A 95 7.81 -5.02 -3.34
N LEU A 96 6.75 -4.76 -2.61
CA LEU A 96 5.91 -5.77 -2.01
C LEU A 96 4.58 -5.85 -2.75
N TYR A 97 4.04 -7.05 -2.86
CA TYR A 97 2.74 -7.31 -3.48
C TYR A 97 1.85 -8.00 -2.47
N PHE A 98 0.64 -7.49 -2.32
CA PHE A 98 -0.35 -8.01 -1.40
C PHE A 98 -1.58 -8.47 -2.16
N GLY A 99 -1.90 -9.74 -2.04
CA GLY A 99 -3.12 -10.32 -2.56
C GLY A 99 -3.77 -11.16 -1.47
N ASN A 100 -5.10 -11.08 -1.32
CA ASN A 100 -5.82 -11.71 -0.24
C ASN A 100 -5.58 -13.23 -0.22
N ASN A 101 -5.01 -13.74 0.88
CA ASN A 101 -4.63 -15.13 1.08
C ASN A 101 -3.68 -15.68 -0.01
N GLN A 102 -2.89 -14.82 -0.63
CA GLN A 102 -1.94 -15.22 -1.68
C GLN A 102 -0.50 -15.10 -1.18
N ARG A 103 0.34 -16.01 -1.68
CA ARG A 103 1.79 -15.93 -1.55
C ARG A 103 2.35 -15.34 -2.84
N ILE A 104 3.01 -14.20 -2.75
CA ILE A 104 3.48 -13.47 -3.91
C ILE A 104 4.96 -13.13 -3.74
N ALA A 105 5.76 -13.45 -4.78
CA ALA A 105 7.15 -13.06 -4.84
C ALA A 105 7.28 -11.54 -4.89
N ALA A 106 8.24 -11.01 -4.16
CA ALA A 106 8.53 -9.59 -4.04
C ALA A 106 10.00 -9.33 -4.35
N LEU A 107 10.38 -8.07 -4.40
CA LEU A 107 11.74 -7.66 -4.72
C LEU A 107 12.28 -6.75 -3.63
N TYR A 108 13.47 -7.08 -3.13
CA TYR A 108 14.26 -6.16 -2.33
C TYR A 108 15.63 -5.97 -2.99
N ARG A 109 15.77 -4.87 -3.71
CA ARG A 109 17.00 -4.49 -4.40
C ARG A 109 17.85 -3.62 -3.49
N THR A 110 19.09 -4.03 -3.27
CA THR A 110 20.07 -3.29 -2.49
C THR A 110 21.29 -2.92 -3.35
N SER A 111 22.16 -2.06 -2.82
CA SER A 111 23.40 -1.69 -3.48
C SER A 111 24.37 -2.88 -3.71
N VAL A 112 24.18 -3.97 -2.97
CA VAL A 112 25.01 -5.18 -3.04
C VAL A 112 24.31 -6.37 -3.70
N GLY A 113 23.10 -6.19 -4.22
CA GLY A 113 22.35 -7.21 -4.94
C GLY A 113 20.88 -7.29 -4.54
N ASP A 114 20.17 -8.19 -5.20
CA ASP A 114 18.76 -8.43 -4.99
C ASP A 114 18.55 -9.55 -3.96
N ILE A 115 17.66 -9.29 -3.00
CA ILE A 115 17.29 -10.27 -1.98
C ILE A 115 15.89 -10.79 -2.33
N PRO A 116 15.72 -12.09 -2.59
CA PRO A 116 14.41 -12.66 -2.86
C PRO A 116 13.58 -12.69 -1.58
N ILE A 117 12.41 -12.11 -1.63
CA ILE A 117 11.43 -12.10 -0.54
C ILE A 117 10.06 -12.47 -1.07
N GLU A 118 9.17 -12.89 -0.19
CA GLU A 118 7.79 -13.23 -0.51
C GLU A 118 6.87 -12.70 0.59
N THR A 119 5.66 -12.32 0.20
CA THR A 119 4.59 -11.93 1.11
C THR A 119 3.50 -12.98 1.13
N ILE A 120 2.93 -13.22 2.29
CA ILE A 120 1.63 -13.89 2.46
C ILE A 120 0.72 -12.89 3.16
N THR A 121 -0.47 -12.65 2.62
CA THR A 121 -1.37 -11.59 3.09
C THR A 121 -2.69 -12.18 3.60
N PRO A 122 -2.80 -12.53 4.89
CA PRO A 122 -4.05 -13.06 5.44
C PRO A 122 -5.17 -12.03 5.53
N VAL A 123 -4.84 -10.73 5.63
CA VAL A 123 -5.85 -9.66 5.69
C VAL A 123 -5.49 -8.58 4.68
N LEU A 124 -6.42 -8.30 3.78
CA LEU A 124 -6.33 -7.23 2.81
C LEU A 124 -7.70 -6.60 2.61
N ASN A 125 -7.87 -5.38 3.11
CA ASN A 125 -9.11 -4.61 2.96
C ASN A 125 -8.79 -3.20 2.49
N VAL A 126 -9.49 -2.74 1.47
CA VAL A 126 -9.45 -1.37 0.98
C VAL A 126 -10.86 -0.82 0.92
N THR A 127 -11.07 0.31 1.56
CA THR A 127 -12.33 1.05 1.48
C THR A 127 -12.01 2.47 1.02
N ILE A 128 -12.60 2.90 -0.08
CA ILE A 128 -12.48 4.26 -0.58
C ILE A 128 -13.87 4.87 -0.63
N ARG A 129 -13.99 6.04 -0.07
CA ARG A 129 -15.24 6.80 0.00
C ARG A 129 -15.08 8.13 -0.70
N ASP A 130 -16.19 8.60 -1.18
CA ASP A 130 -16.34 9.89 -1.80
C ASP A 130 -17.03 10.85 -0.83
N ASN A 131 -16.77 12.15 -0.99
CA ASN A 131 -17.47 13.24 -0.33
C ASN A 131 -17.40 13.24 1.22
N PRO A 132 -16.23 13.52 1.84
CA PRO A 132 -14.97 13.83 1.18
C PRO A 132 -14.26 12.58 0.70
N LEU A 133 -13.39 12.76 -0.31
CA LEU A 133 -12.53 11.68 -0.77
C LEU A 133 -11.64 11.20 0.37
N SER A 134 -11.81 9.95 0.74
CA SER A 134 -11.09 9.33 1.85
C SER A 134 -10.94 7.83 1.62
N GLY A 135 -10.00 7.22 2.30
CA GLY A 135 -9.82 5.79 2.21
C GLY A 135 -9.13 5.19 3.42
N VAL A 136 -9.31 3.89 3.56
CA VAL A 136 -8.67 3.07 4.58
C VAL A 136 -8.10 1.83 3.90
N ILE A 137 -6.82 1.56 4.15
CA ILE A 137 -6.12 0.36 3.71
C ILE A 137 -5.69 -0.42 4.95
N LYS A 138 -6.10 -1.69 5.03
CA LYS A 138 -5.70 -2.62 6.08
C LYS A 138 -5.01 -3.81 5.46
N ILE A 139 -3.75 -4.03 5.83
CA ILE A 139 -2.94 -5.13 5.35
C ILE A 139 -2.27 -5.80 6.53
N ASP A 140 -2.56 -7.08 6.75
CA ASP A 140 -1.75 -7.93 7.63
C ASP A 140 -0.97 -8.89 6.72
N TYR A 141 0.36 -8.93 6.87
CA TYR A 141 1.18 -9.76 6.03
C TYR A 141 2.38 -10.35 6.77
N LEU A 142 2.78 -11.51 6.29
CA LEU A 142 4.00 -12.19 6.67
C LEU A 142 5.03 -11.98 5.57
N LEU A 143 6.26 -11.72 5.96
CA LEU A 143 7.39 -11.55 5.05
C LEU A 143 8.37 -12.70 5.21
N TYR A 144 8.67 -13.37 4.11
CA TYR A 144 9.58 -14.52 4.07
C TYR A 144 10.78 -14.29 3.16
N ASN A 145 11.90 -14.90 3.53
CA ASN A 145 13.01 -15.18 2.64
C ASN A 145 13.16 -16.72 2.60
N GLY A 146 12.69 -17.33 1.50
CA GLY A 146 12.58 -18.78 1.44
C GLY A 146 11.63 -19.32 2.51
N GLU A 147 12.12 -20.18 3.40
CA GLU A 147 11.33 -20.73 4.52
C GLU A 147 11.47 -19.90 5.80
N GLU A 148 12.37 -18.92 5.81
CA GLU A 148 12.61 -18.08 6.97
C GLU A 148 11.59 -16.95 7.06
N LEU A 149 10.86 -16.91 8.18
CA LEU A 149 9.97 -15.79 8.49
C LEU A 149 10.79 -14.59 8.97
N LEU A 150 10.77 -13.50 8.18
CA LEU A 150 11.47 -12.27 8.53
C LEU A 150 10.65 -11.38 9.46
N GLY A 151 9.33 -11.47 9.40
CA GLY A 151 8.46 -10.69 10.27
C GLY A 151 6.99 -10.85 9.96
N ASP A 152 6.19 -10.49 10.94
CA ASP A 152 4.73 -10.37 10.88
C ASP A 152 4.39 -8.89 11.01
N TYR A 153 3.62 -8.37 10.06
CA TYR A 153 3.34 -6.95 9.92
C TYR A 153 1.85 -6.67 9.88
N LYS A 154 1.46 -5.60 10.56
CA LYS A 154 0.12 -5.02 10.44
C LYS A 154 0.27 -3.58 9.96
N LEU A 155 -0.31 -3.27 8.81
CA LEU A 155 -0.30 -1.95 8.22
C LEU A 155 -1.72 -1.38 8.21
N ARG A 156 -1.86 -0.18 8.72
CA ARG A 156 -3.11 0.59 8.72
C ARG A 156 -2.82 1.96 8.16
N LEU A 157 -3.44 2.26 7.04
CA LEU A 157 -3.28 3.55 6.38
C LEU A 157 -4.65 4.16 6.16
N GLN A 158 -4.78 5.43 6.55
CA GLN A 158 -5.95 6.26 6.26
C GLN A 158 -5.52 7.46 5.46
N PHE A 159 -6.33 7.86 4.50
CA PHE A 159 -6.10 9.11 3.79
C PHE A 159 -7.40 9.91 3.65
N THR A 160 -7.26 11.22 3.66
CA THR A 160 -8.37 12.16 3.50
C THR A 160 -7.92 13.35 2.67
N ALA A 161 -8.74 13.72 1.68
CA ALA A 161 -8.54 14.93 0.90
C ALA A 161 -8.92 16.19 1.68
#